data_e9d834d87373f7e0b9d52546c354a206
#
_entry.id   e9d834d87373f7e0b9d52546c354a206
#
_cell.length_a   1.000
_cell.length_b   1.000
_cell.length_c   1.000
_cell.angle_alpha   90.00
_cell.angle_beta   90.00
_cell.angle_gamma   90.00
#
_symmetry.space_group_name_H-M   'P 1'
#
loop_
_entity.id
_entity.type
_entity.pdbx_description
1 polymer ?
#
loop_
_entity_poly.entity_id
_entity_poly.type
_entity_poly.pdbx_seq_one_letter_code
_entity_poly.pdbx_strand_id
1 'polypeptide(L)'
;MQFTTLSGLLEGFHAARILVLGDVMLDRFVYGSVERISPEAPIPVVNVDRIMDMPGGAANVARNIAALGARAILLGVVGDDLAALDLTTQLAASPTIEPHLIADASRPTSVKTRYVADGQQVMRADRESRTPLAPAVERRVLDDYIAALRDADAVVLSDYAKGVLSDSMARAAIDAARSAGKTVIVDPKRCV
;
A
#
# COMPACT_ATOMS: atom_id res chain seq x y z
N MET A 1 -17.37 33.96 1.51
CA MET A 1 -16.63 32.72 1.26
C MET A 1 -15.18 33.14 1.03
N GLN A 2 -14.31 33.03 2.06
CA GLN A 2 -12.89 33.35 1.89
C GLN A 2 -12.28 32.25 1.05
N PHE A 3 -11.68 32.62 -0.06
CA PHE A 3 -10.88 31.68 -0.87
C PHE A 3 -9.61 31.37 -0.05
N THR A 4 -9.61 30.25 0.63
CA THR A 4 -8.37 29.71 1.23
C THR A 4 -7.44 29.41 0.05
N THR A 5 -6.29 30.09 0.01
CA THR A 5 -5.29 29.84 -1.03
C THR A 5 -4.79 28.38 -0.89
N LEU A 6 -4.38 27.76 -2.01
CA LEU A 6 -3.86 26.40 -2.02
C LEU A 6 -2.72 26.22 -0.98
N SER A 7 -1.88 27.25 -0.79
CA SER A 7 -0.84 27.29 0.24
C SER A 7 -1.42 27.18 1.67
N GLY A 8 -2.50 27.89 1.99
CA GLY A 8 -3.12 27.82 3.32
C GLY A 8 -3.79 26.47 3.60
N LEU A 9 -4.25 25.75 2.56
CA LEU A 9 -4.71 24.37 2.69
C LEU A 9 -3.54 23.42 3.00
N LEU A 10 -2.40 23.58 2.34
CA LEU A 10 -1.21 22.75 2.58
C LEU A 10 -0.61 22.97 3.96
N GLU A 11 -0.64 24.18 4.49
CA GLU A 11 -0.22 24.46 5.88
C GLU A 11 -1.03 23.69 6.92
N GLY A 12 -2.33 23.45 6.66
CA GLY A 12 -3.19 22.63 7.51
C GLY A 12 -2.85 21.12 7.50
N PHE A 13 -2.13 20.64 6.48
CA PHE A 13 -1.80 19.21 6.38
C PHE A 13 -0.90 18.70 7.50
N HIS A 14 0.00 19.55 8.06
CA HIS A 14 0.92 19.13 9.12
C HIS A 14 0.21 18.67 10.42
N ALA A 15 -1.02 19.12 10.64
CA ALA A 15 -1.82 18.71 11.79
C ALA A 15 -2.70 17.48 11.49
N ALA A 16 -2.92 17.14 10.20
CA ALA A 16 -3.85 16.11 9.81
C ALA A 16 -3.28 14.69 10.03
N ARG A 17 -4.16 13.79 10.49
CA ARG A 17 -3.90 12.36 10.64
C ARG A 17 -4.86 11.59 9.76
N ILE A 18 -4.33 10.90 8.77
CA ILE A 18 -5.10 10.16 7.78
C ILE A 18 -4.94 8.66 8.01
N LEU A 19 -6.06 7.98 8.24
CA LEU A 19 -6.10 6.53 8.33
C LEU A 19 -6.22 5.94 6.92
N VAL A 20 -5.24 5.14 6.53
CA VAL A 20 -5.23 4.42 5.26
C VAL A 20 -5.43 2.93 5.53
N LEU A 21 -6.50 2.36 4.99
CA LEU A 21 -6.74 0.91 5.01
C LEU A 21 -6.72 0.40 3.56
N GLY A 22 -5.95 -0.66 3.29
CA GLY A 22 -5.96 -1.24 1.96
C GLY A 22 -4.87 -2.27 1.68
N ASP A 23 -4.74 -2.59 0.39
CA ASP A 23 -3.77 -3.56 -0.08
C ASP A 23 -2.38 -2.95 -0.15
N VAL A 24 -1.52 -3.33 0.81
CA VAL A 24 -0.10 -2.96 0.81
C VAL A 24 0.70 -3.90 -0.08
N MET A 25 1.75 -3.39 -0.68
CA MET A 25 2.65 -4.19 -1.52
C MET A 25 4.06 -3.62 -1.55
N LEU A 26 5.01 -4.43 -2.00
CA LEU A 26 6.38 -4.02 -2.28
C LEU A 26 6.54 -3.91 -3.81
N ASP A 27 6.84 -2.72 -4.29
CA ASP A 27 7.24 -2.49 -5.67
C ASP A 27 8.77 -2.66 -5.77
N ARG A 28 9.23 -3.72 -6.42
CA ARG A 28 10.65 -4.05 -6.62
C ARG A 28 11.06 -3.72 -8.03
N PHE A 29 12.10 -2.93 -8.19
CA PHE A 29 12.71 -2.60 -9.47
C PHE A 29 14.07 -3.28 -9.56
N VAL A 30 14.23 -4.13 -10.57
CA VAL A 30 15.47 -4.81 -10.90
C VAL A 30 16.04 -4.13 -12.14
N TYR A 31 17.06 -3.32 -11.95
CA TYR A 31 17.72 -2.60 -13.03
C TYR A 31 18.90 -3.39 -13.56
N GLY A 32 19.11 -3.33 -14.87
CA GLY A 32 20.22 -4.00 -15.54
C GLY A 32 20.30 -3.68 -17.01
N SER A 33 21.09 -4.49 -17.73
CA SER A 33 21.27 -4.46 -19.18
C SER A 33 20.85 -5.77 -19.82
N VAL A 34 20.54 -5.74 -21.11
CA VAL A 34 20.29 -6.94 -21.93
C VAL A 34 21.30 -6.96 -23.06
N GLU A 35 22.31 -7.85 -23.00
CA GLU A 35 23.37 -7.95 -23.99
C GLU A 35 23.22 -9.21 -24.88
N ARG A 36 22.39 -10.19 -24.46
CA ARG A 36 22.28 -11.46 -25.19
C ARG A 36 20.90 -12.09 -25.00
N ILE A 37 20.57 -12.97 -25.94
CA ILE A 37 19.44 -13.89 -25.84
C ILE A 37 19.96 -15.20 -25.19
N SER A 38 19.12 -15.83 -24.37
CA SER A 38 19.44 -17.09 -23.72
C SER A 38 19.62 -18.22 -24.77
N PRO A 39 20.62 -19.10 -24.59
CA PRO A 39 20.72 -20.31 -25.43
C PRO A 39 19.63 -21.36 -25.11
N GLU A 40 18.95 -21.26 -23.97
CA GLU A 40 17.92 -22.19 -23.51
C GLU A 40 16.53 -21.89 -24.08
N ALA A 41 16.27 -20.62 -24.43
CA ALA A 41 15.00 -20.15 -24.97
C ALA A 41 15.18 -18.76 -25.61
N PRO A 42 14.30 -18.33 -26.54
CA PRO A 42 14.38 -17.01 -27.19
C PRO A 42 13.93 -15.89 -26.25
N ILE A 43 14.60 -15.77 -25.10
CA ILE A 43 14.32 -14.76 -24.06
C ILE A 43 15.57 -13.93 -23.78
N PRO A 44 15.42 -12.62 -23.45
CA PRO A 44 16.55 -11.79 -23.06
C PRO A 44 17.12 -12.25 -21.71
N VAL A 45 18.45 -12.17 -21.58
CA VAL A 45 19.15 -12.35 -20.30
C VAL A 45 19.41 -10.98 -19.71
N VAL A 46 18.75 -10.68 -18.59
CA VAL A 46 18.96 -9.44 -17.85
C VAL A 46 20.16 -9.63 -16.93
N ASN A 47 21.23 -8.85 -17.17
CA ASN A 47 22.35 -8.74 -16.26
C ASN A 47 22.01 -7.68 -15.20
N VAL A 48 21.83 -8.11 -13.93
CA VAL A 48 21.30 -7.25 -12.87
C VAL A 48 22.42 -6.40 -12.26
N ASP A 49 22.24 -5.08 -12.30
CA ASP A 49 23.17 -4.09 -11.71
C ASP A 49 22.74 -3.69 -10.30
N ARG A 50 21.44 -3.46 -10.09
CA ARG A 50 20.91 -3.02 -8.79
C ARG A 50 19.46 -3.42 -8.62
N ILE A 51 19.05 -3.55 -7.35
CA ILE A 51 17.66 -3.74 -6.95
C ILE A 51 17.24 -2.56 -6.07
N MET A 52 16.03 -2.06 -6.31
CA MET A 52 15.45 -0.97 -5.52
C MET A 52 14.01 -1.34 -5.16
N ASP A 53 13.71 -1.29 -3.88
CA ASP A 53 12.39 -1.58 -3.35
C ASP A 53 11.69 -0.29 -2.92
N MET A 54 10.38 -0.22 -3.11
CA MET A 54 9.54 0.91 -2.71
C MET A 54 8.20 0.41 -2.15
N PRO A 55 7.67 1.04 -1.07
CA PRO A 55 6.30 0.79 -0.64
C PRO A 55 5.30 1.15 -1.74
N GLY A 56 4.43 0.20 -2.11
CA GLY A 56 3.43 0.31 -3.17
C GLY A 56 2.00 0.13 -2.64
N GLY A 57 1.01 0.32 -3.51
CA GLY A 57 -0.40 0.24 -3.14
C GLY A 57 -0.79 1.21 -2.04
N ALA A 58 -1.52 0.75 -1.03
CA ALA A 58 -1.91 1.56 0.13
C ALA A 58 -0.70 2.15 0.88
N ALA A 59 0.46 1.45 0.87
CA ALA A 59 1.69 1.96 1.47
C ALA A 59 2.26 3.16 0.67
N ASN A 60 2.09 3.21 -0.65
CA ASN A 60 2.45 4.39 -1.44
C ASN A 60 1.49 5.56 -1.16
N VAL A 61 0.21 5.30 -0.90
CA VAL A 61 -0.74 6.34 -0.48
C VAL A 61 -0.28 6.96 0.84
N ALA A 62 0.11 6.15 1.82
CA ALA A 62 0.65 6.62 3.10
C ALA A 62 1.92 7.47 2.91
N ARG A 63 2.83 7.07 2.00
CA ARG A 63 4.02 7.86 1.65
C ARG A 63 3.67 9.22 1.04
N ASN A 64 2.70 9.27 0.15
CA ASN A 64 2.26 10.52 -0.46
C ASN A 64 1.65 11.46 0.57
N ILE A 65 0.84 10.94 1.51
CA ILE A 65 0.29 11.71 2.64
C ILE A 65 1.44 12.28 3.50
N ALA A 66 2.43 11.44 3.84
CA ALA A 66 3.60 11.84 4.59
C ALA A 66 4.45 12.91 3.86
N ALA A 67 4.62 12.77 2.54
CA ALA A 67 5.35 13.73 1.71
C ALA A 67 4.65 15.09 1.62
N LEU A 68 3.32 15.14 1.77
CA LEU A 68 2.54 16.37 1.88
C LEU A 68 2.57 16.99 3.29
N GLY A 69 3.25 16.36 4.25
CA GLY A 69 3.43 16.85 5.61
C GLY A 69 2.42 16.33 6.63
N ALA A 70 1.42 15.54 6.22
CA ALA A 70 0.46 14.93 7.13
C ALA A 70 1.00 13.65 7.79
N ARG A 71 0.31 13.16 8.82
CA ARG A 71 0.57 11.85 9.40
C ARG A 71 -0.32 10.79 8.78
N ALA A 72 0.22 9.61 8.49
CA ALA A 72 -0.52 8.47 7.98
C ALA A 72 -0.49 7.32 9.00
N ILE A 73 -1.67 6.83 9.39
CA ILE A 73 -1.84 5.54 10.08
C ILE A 73 -2.15 4.54 8.97
N LEU A 74 -1.26 3.58 8.74
CA LEU A 74 -1.40 2.62 7.63
C LEU A 74 -1.78 1.25 8.16
N LEU A 75 -2.98 0.78 7.83
CA LEU A 75 -3.43 -0.58 8.08
C LEU A 75 -3.39 -1.42 6.81
N GLY A 76 -2.82 -2.61 6.90
CA GLY A 76 -2.75 -3.56 5.79
C GLY A 76 -2.39 -4.95 6.26
N VAL A 77 -2.41 -5.90 5.33
CA VAL A 77 -2.04 -7.30 5.59
C VAL A 77 -0.83 -7.67 4.74
N VAL A 78 0.12 -8.33 5.36
CA VAL A 78 1.36 -8.84 4.73
C VAL A 78 1.50 -10.34 5.02
N GLY A 79 2.36 -11.01 4.28
CA GLY A 79 2.76 -12.38 4.60
C GLY A 79 3.73 -12.42 5.78
N ASP A 80 4.10 -13.64 6.19
CA ASP A 80 5.22 -13.89 7.11
C ASP A 80 6.46 -14.24 6.28
N ASP A 81 7.03 -13.20 5.61
CA ASP A 81 8.13 -13.38 4.67
C ASP A 81 9.08 -12.16 4.63
N LEU A 82 10.21 -12.33 3.94
CA LEU A 82 11.23 -11.28 3.82
C LEU A 82 10.69 -9.99 3.19
N ALA A 83 9.74 -10.08 2.26
CA ALA A 83 9.15 -8.91 1.64
C ALA A 83 8.32 -8.06 2.63
N ALA A 84 7.71 -8.70 3.64
CA ALA A 84 7.06 -8.00 4.75
C ALA A 84 8.09 -7.23 5.58
N LEU A 85 9.25 -7.84 5.85
CA LEU A 85 10.34 -7.19 6.59
C LEU A 85 10.90 -6.00 5.81
N ASP A 86 11.17 -6.18 4.52
CA ASP A 86 11.65 -5.11 3.62
C ASP A 86 10.66 -3.93 3.61
N LEU A 87 9.36 -4.21 3.44
CA LEU A 87 8.31 -3.19 3.44
C LEU A 87 8.23 -2.44 4.78
N THR A 88 8.23 -3.20 5.89
CA THR A 88 8.17 -2.62 7.25
C THR A 88 9.37 -1.73 7.53
N THR A 89 10.57 -2.17 7.14
CA THR A 89 11.80 -1.41 7.30
C THR A 89 11.74 -0.08 6.53
N GLN A 90 11.23 -0.10 5.32
CA GLN A 90 11.09 1.12 4.51
C GLN A 90 10.04 2.09 5.06
N LEU A 91 8.93 1.58 5.57
CA LEU A 91 7.91 2.42 6.20
C LEU A 91 8.42 3.05 7.49
N ALA A 92 9.18 2.31 8.30
CA ALA A 92 9.78 2.79 9.54
C ALA A 92 10.82 3.93 9.32
N ALA A 93 11.34 4.08 8.11
CA ALA A 93 12.22 5.21 7.76
C ALA A 93 11.49 6.57 7.72
N SER A 94 10.16 6.59 7.67
CA SER A 94 9.35 7.80 7.71
C SER A 94 8.70 7.99 9.09
N PRO A 95 9.08 8.99 9.87
CA PRO A 95 8.54 9.20 11.22
C PRO A 95 7.06 9.65 11.22
N THR A 96 6.52 10.00 10.07
CA THR A 96 5.13 10.44 9.89
C THR A 96 4.21 9.32 9.42
N ILE A 97 4.73 8.11 9.21
CA ILE A 97 3.94 6.92 8.90
C ILE A 97 3.95 6.00 10.12
N GLU A 98 2.77 5.64 10.60
CA GLU A 98 2.55 4.67 11.66
C GLU A 98 2.01 3.37 11.04
N PRO A 99 2.85 2.36 10.78
CA PRO A 99 2.43 1.14 10.11
C PRO A 99 1.84 0.14 11.11
N HIS A 100 0.60 -0.30 10.86
CA HIS A 100 -0.09 -1.40 11.52
C HIS A 100 -0.28 -2.54 10.51
N LEU A 101 0.78 -3.30 10.24
CA LEU A 101 0.78 -4.40 9.30
C LEU A 101 0.49 -5.72 10.03
N ILE A 102 -0.59 -6.37 9.65
CA ILE A 102 -1.01 -7.66 10.21
C ILE A 102 -0.38 -8.76 9.38
N ALA A 103 0.41 -9.63 10.02
CA ALA A 103 0.98 -10.79 9.35
C ALA A 103 -0.07 -11.90 9.20
N ASP A 104 -0.19 -12.44 7.99
CA ASP A 104 -1.00 -13.61 7.65
C ASP A 104 -0.13 -14.63 6.90
N ALA A 105 0.30 -15.67 7.61
CA ALA A 105 1.18 -16.71 7.06
C ALA A 105 0.51 -17.55 5.94
N SER A 106 -0.81 -17.42 5.75
CA SER A 106 -1.53 -18.14 4.69
C SER A 106 -1.37 -17.52 3.29
N ARG A 107 -0.76 -16.33 3.22
CA ARG A 107 -0.55 -15.59 1.96
C ARG A 107 0.85 -15.01 1.85
N PRO A 108 1.38 -14.81 0.64
CA PRO A 108 2.59 -14.03 0.46
C PRO A 108 2.31 -12.54 0.62
N THR A 109 3.29 -11.76 1.05
CA THR A 109 3.30 -10.32 0.83
C THR A 109 3.23 -10.05 -0.67
N SER A 110 2.37 -9.12 -1.08
CA SER A 110 2.27 -8.74 -2.49
C SER A 110 3.55 -8.06 -2.94
N VAL A 111 4.21 -8.61 -3.95
CA VAL A 111 5.43 -8.04 -4.56
C VAL A 111 5.22 -7.90 -6.06
N LYS A 112 5.53 -6.73 -6.60
CA LYS A 112 5.53 -6.44 -8.03
C LYS A 112 6.95 -6.16 -8.50
N THR A 113 7.60 -7.18 -9.08
CA THR A 113 8.96 -7.06 -9.57
C THR A 113 8.96 -6.59 -11.02
N ARG A 114 9.52 -5.39 -11.26
CA ARG A 114 9.70 -4.81 -12.59
C ARG A 114 11.16 -4.93 -12.99
N TYR A 115 11.41 -5.62 -14.09
CA TYR A 115 12.74 -5.72 -14.69
C TYR A 115 12.88 -4.58 -15.69
N VAL A 116 13.90 -3.74 -15.50
CA VAL A 116 14.17 -2.56 -16.31
C VAL A 116 15.57 -2.70 -16.89
N ALA A 117 15.67 -2.82 -18.21
CA ALA A 117 16.92 -2.88 -18.91
C ALA A 117 17.04 -1.68 -19.87
N ASP A 118 18.19 -1.01 -19.88
CA ASP A 118 18.47 0.14 -20.74
C ASP A 118 17.37 1.24 -20.67
N GLY A 119 16.80 1.43 -19.47
CA GLY A 119 15.75 2.42 -19.20
C GLY A 119 14.34 1.99 -19.60
N GLN A 120 14.14 0.76 -20.12
CA GLN A 120 12.85 0.25 -20.53
C GLN A 120 12.40 -0.92 -19.63
N GLN A 121 11.12 -0.97 -19.29
CA GLN A 121 10.55 -2.10 -18.57
C GLN A 121 10.36 -3.28 -19.55
N VAL A 122 11.15 -4.34 -19.36
CA VAL A 122 11.13 -5.53 -20.23
C VAL A 122 10.18 -6.61 -19.72
N MET A 123 9.97 -6.69 -18.42
CA MET A 123 9.09 -7.69 -17.81
C MET A 123 8.56 -7.21 -16.45
N ARG A 124 7.40 -7.77 -16.05
CA ARG A 124 6.92 -7.70 -14.67
C ARG A 124 6.54 -9.08 -14.17
N ALA A 125 7.01 -9.43 -12.98
CA ALA A 125 6.63 -10.64 -12.26
C ALA A 125 5.89 -10.25 -10.98
N ASP A 126 4.67 -10.76 -10.80
CA ASP A 126 3.83 -10.48 -9.65
C ASP A 126 3.74 -11.72 -8.75
N ARG A 127 4.08 -11.57 -7.46
CA ARG A 127 3.81 -12.54 -6.41
C ARG A 127 2.72 -11.95 -5.52
N GLU A 128 1.52 -12.47 -5.59
CA GLU A 128 0.36 -11.90 -4.90
C GLU A 128 -0.71 -12.96 -4.61
N SER A 129 -1.58 -12.67 -3.64
CA SER A 129 -2.83 -13.39 -3.43
C SER A 129 -4.00 -12.45 -3.68
N ARG A 130 -5.07 -12.96 -4.28
CA ARG A 130 -6.36 -12.26 -4.47
C ARG A 130 -7.46 -12.88 -3.63
N THR A 131 -7.13 -13.91 -2.87
CA THR A 131 -8.07 -14.58 -1.98
C THR A 131 -8.50 -13.62 -0.87
N PRO A 132 -9.80 -13.52 -0.54
CA PRO A 132 -10.25 -12.78 0.62
C PRO A 132 -9.51 -13.21 1.89
N LEU A 133 -9.44 -12.32 2.87
CA LEU A 133 -8.84 -12.64 4.18
C LEU A 133 -9.63 -13.74 4.87
N ALA A 134 -8.94 -14.59 5.63
CA ALA A 134 -9.61 -15.49 6.54
C ALA A 134 -10.44 -14.69 7.57
N PRO A 135 -11.63 -15.18 8.00
CA PRO A 135 -12.52 -14.41 8.88
C PRO A 135 -11.87 -13.90 10.17
N ALA A 136 -10.89 -14.63 10.71
CA ALA A 136 -10.16 -14.22 11.91
C ALA A 136 -9.24 -13.02 11.63
N VAL A 137 -8.57 -13.02 10.47
CA VAL A 137 -7.68 -11.91 10.05
C VAL A 137 -8.53 -10.69 9.69
N GLU A 138 -9.63 -10.88 8.93
CA GLU A 138 -10.56 -9.81 8.57
C GLU A 138 -11.10 -9.10 9.81
N ARG A 139 -11.50 -9.86 10.83
CA ARG A 139 -11.97 -9.32 12.11
C ARG A 139 -10.90 -8.50 12.81
N ARG A 140 -9.68 -9.03 12.89
CA ARG A 140 -8.56 -8.30 13.49
C ARG A 140 -8.27 -6.98 12.77
N VAL A 141 -8.27 -6.99 11.43
CA VAL A 141 -8.10 -5.77 10.62
C VAL A 141 -9.19 -4.76 10.95
N LEU A 142 -10.46 -5.21 11.07
CA LEU A 142 -11.58 -4.33 11.40
C LEU A 142 -11.48 -3.77 12.82
N ASP A 143 -11.08 -4.58 13.79
CA ASP A 143 -10.90 -4.16 15.18
C ASP A 143 -9.79 -3.09 15.29
N ASP A 144 -8.64 -3.31 14.66
CA ASP A 144 -7.53 -2.37 14.62
C ASP A 144 -7.93 -1.08 13.87
N TYR A 145 -8.71 -1.20 12.79
CA TYR A 145 -9.25 -0.06 12.06
C TYR A 145 -10.18 0.80 12.93
N ILE A 146 -11.12 0.19 13.63
CA ILE A 146 -12.06 0.90 14.52
C ILE A 146 -11.30 1.60 15.65
N ALA A 147 -10.27 0.98 16.20
CA ALA A 147 -9.43 1.60 17.21
C ALA A 147 -8.71 2.83 16.66
N ALA A 148 -8.12 2.74 15.46
CA ALA A 148 -7.39 3.82 14.81
C ALA A 148 -8.28 5.01 14.37
N LEU A 149 -9.59 4.79 14.14
CA LEU A 149 -10.53 5.86 13.79
C LEU A 149 -10.60 6.98 14.80
N ARG A 150 -10.33 6.69 16.08
CA ARG A 150 -10.36 7.70 17.17
C ARG A 150 -9.36 8.82 16.95
N ASP A 151 -8.22 8.46 16.41
CA ASP A 151 -7.07 9.36 16.21
C ASP A 151 -6.97 9.93 14.79
N ALA A 152 -7.86 9.52 13.89
CA ALA A 152 -7.85 9.95 12.49
C ALA A 152 -8.81 11.13 12.25
N ASP A 153 -8.45 12.04 11.34
CA ASP A 153 -9.30 13.13 10.85
C ASP A 153 -10.11 12.69 9.62
N ALA A 154 -9.54 11.83 8.78
CA ALA A 154 -10.17 11.27 7.60
C ALA A 154 -9.64 9.88 7.30
N VAL A 155 -10.34 9.17 6.43
CA VAL A 155 -10.03 7.79 6.03
C VAL A 155 -9.83 7.70 4.52
N VAL A 156 -8.84 6.92 4.10
CA VAL A 156 -8.65 6.47 2.73
C VAL A 156 -8.75 4.96 2.67
N LEU A 157 -9.65 4.43 1.85
CA LEU A 157 -9.71 3.01 1.51
C LEU A 157 -9.07 2.81 0.14
N SER A 158 -7.94 2.09 0.09
CA SER A 158 -7.14 1.91 -1.12
C SER A 158 -7.19 0.45 -1.58
N ASP A 159 -8.04 0.17 -2.58
CA ASP A 159 -8.33 -1.17 -3.10
C ASP A 159 -7.52 -1.46 -4.36
N TYR A 160 -6.69 -2.49 -4.30
CA TYR A 160 -5.96 -3.06 -5.44
C TYR A 160 -6.40 -4.49 -5.77
N ALA A 161 -7.55 -4.93 -5.24
CA ALA A 161 -8.12 -6.28 -5.41
C ALA A 161 -7.12 -7.38 -5.00
N LYS A 162 -6.48 -7.22 -3.83
CA LYS A 162 -5.60 -8.23 -3.22
C LYS A 162 -6.22 -8.87 -1.97
N GLY A 163 -7.52 -8.61 -1.74
CA GLY A 163 -8.33 -9.30 -0.77
C GLY A 163 -8.42 -8.66 0.62
N VAL A 164 -7.78 -7.53 0.88
CA VAL A 164 -7.96 -6.79 2.15
C VAL A 164 -9.33 -6.12 2.17
N LEU A 165 -9.71 -5.45 1.08
CA LEU A 165 -11.00 -4.78 0.97
C LEU A 165 -12.01 -5.69 0.23
N SER A 166 -12.55 -6.70 0.94
CA SER A 166 -13.75 -7.40 0.49
C SER A 166 -14.96 -6.45 0.52
N ASP A 167 -16.05 -6.80 -0.17
CA ASP A 167 -17.29 -5.99 -0.15
C ASP A 167 -17.83 -5.82 1.28
N SER A 168 -17.71 -6.85 2.13
CA SER A 168 -18.09 -6.80 3.54
C SER A 168 -17.19 -5.89 4.35
N MET A 169 -15.87 -6.01 4.17
CA MET A 169 -14.87 -5.17 4.85
C MET A 169 -15.00 -3.70 4.44
N ALA A 170 -15.10 -3.42 3.16
CA ALA A 170 -15.25 -2.05 2.67
C ALA A 170 -16.51 -1.38 3.23
N ARG A 171 -17.64 -2.12 3.25
CA ARG A 171 -18.91 -1.64 3.80
C ARG A 171 -18.80 -1.38 5.30
N ALA A 172 -18.25 -2.34 6.07
CA ALA A 172 -18.06 -2.19 7.50
C ALA A 172 -17.13 -1.02 7.84
N ALA A 173 -16.05 -0.83 7.09
CA ALA A 173 -15.11 0.27 7.28
C ALA A 173 -15.77 1.63 6.99
N ILE A 174 -16.56 1.74 5.91
CA ILE A 174 -17.29 2.97 5.57
C ILE A 174 -18.32 3.32 6.66
N ASP A 175 -19.10 2.31 7.10
CA ASP A 175 -20.14 2.53 8.11
C ASP A 175 -19.54 2.94 9.47
N ALA A 176 -18.44 2.31 9.87
CA ALA A 176 -17.72 2.67 11.10
C ALA A 176 -17.17 4.10 11.02
N ALA A 177 -16.54 4.48 9.92
CA ALA A 177 -16.00 5.83 9.74
C ALA A 177 -17.10 6.90 9.74
N ARG A 178 -18.21 6.64 9.02
CA ARG A 178 -19.38 7.54 9.00
C ARG A 178 -20.00 7.69 10.38
N SER A 179 -20.14 6.60 11.14
CA SER A 179 -20.64 6.62 12.51
C SER A 179 -19.74 7.42 13.45
N ALA A 180 -18.43 7.44 13.18
CA ALA A 180 -17.46 8.27 13.88
C ALA A 180 -17.38 9.73 13.35
N GLY A 181 -18.22 10.11 12.38
CA GLY A 181 -18.22 11.44 11.77
C GLY A 181 -17.00 11.75 10.89
N LYS A 182 -16.29 10.71 10.39
CA LYS A 182 -15.08 10.88 9.60
C LYS A 182 -15.40 10.87 8.09
N THR A 183 -14.69 11.73 7.34
CA THR A 183 -14.73 11.71 5.88
C THR A 183 -14.03 10.47 5.35
N VAL A 184 -14.64 9.80 4.37
CA VAL A 184 -14.08 8.60 3.73
C VAL A 184 -13.86 8.88 2.25
N ILE A 185 -12.65 8.60 1.78
CA ILE A 185 -12.27 8.60 0.37
C ILE A 185 -12.00 7.15 -0.02
N VAL A 186 -12.58 6.70 -1.13
CA VAL A 186 -12.38 5.34 -1.65
C VAL A 186 -11.71 5.42 -3.00
N ASP A 187 -10.59 4.70 -3.16
CA ASP A 187 -9.90 4.46 -4.42
C ASP A 187 -10.10 2.99 -4.82
N PRO A 188 -11.18 2.68 -5.58
CA PRO A 188 -11.54 1.31 -5.87
C PRO A 188 -10.80 0.78 -7.10
N LYS A 189 -10.33 -0.46 -7.04
CA LYS A 189 -9.77 -1.16 -8.21
C LYS A 189 -10.85 -1.59 -9.19
N ARG A 190 -12.05 -1.85 -8.72
CA ARG A 190 -13.19 -2.26 -9.54
C ARG A 190 -14.05 -1.04 -9.83
N CYS A 191 -13.91 -0.47 -11.03
CA CYS A 191 -14.98 0.28 -11.66
C CYS A 191 -15.93 -0.77 -12.28
N VAL A 192 -17.14 -0.86 -11.75
CA VAL A 192 -18.23 -1.64 -12.35
C VAL A 192 -18.78 -0.86 -13.53
#